data_48f3bdffd70cec362903e31ad3f41251
#
_entry.id   48f3bdffd70cec362903e31ad3f41251
#
_cell.length_a   1.000
_cell.length_b   1.000
_cell.length_c   1.000
_cell.angle_alpha   90.00
_cell.angle_beta   90.00
_cell.angle_gamma   90.00
#
_symmetry.space_group_name_H-M   'P 1'
#
loop_
_entity.id
_entity.type
_entity.pdbx_description
1 polymer ?
#
loop_
_entity_poly.entity_id
_entity_poly.type
_entity_poly.pdbx_seq_one_letter_code
_entity_poly.pdbx_strand_id
1 'polypeptide(L)'
;MTAATVHSLTCYPVKGCAGVQLTDTAVSTTGLAHDRTFMVVDTADGSFRSQRTLPGMAMVRAEVADDGKHLALSAPGAGELTLEVAYEGPPREVVLFDRPLGTAVDQGEEAARWLSKVLGAPSRLVRVRPGFDRDGWGEHPGKVNFADAHALSVASLASLDDLNRRIAERGGTPVPMDRFRPNIVVAGWSEPHTEDRVRIMDTGSARLGYSARATRCSVPLVDQATGRTAGPEPVRTLAGYRREPEYGNRVSFAMKAAVLRPGTIAVGDRVEVRAWAP
;
A
#
# COMPACT_ATOMS: atom_id res chain seq x y z
N MET A 1 -30.33 -6.66 0.39
CA MET A 1 -28.99 -6.01 0.32
C MET A 1 -27.96 -7.12 0.23
N THR A 2 -27.10 -7.08 -0.77
CA THR A 2 -26.00 -8.03 -0.90
C THR A 2 -25.04 -7.84 0.28
N ALA A 3 -24.61 -8.93 0.91
CA ALA A 3 -23.65 -8.84 2.01
C ALA A 3 -22.32 -8.25 1.50
N ALA A 4 -21.72 -7.38 2.28
CA ALA A 4 -20.38 -6.86 1.95
C ALA A 4 -19.34 -7.98 2.05
N THR A 5 -18.45 -8.05 1.07
CA THR A 5 -17.42 -9.10 0.99
C THR A 5 -16.08 -8.52 0.53
N VAL A 6 -15.01 -9.21 0.84
CA VAL A 6 -13.69 -8.95 0.28
C VAL A 6 -13.69 -9.29 -1.20
N HIS A 7 -13.56 -8.28 -2.06
CA HIS A 7 -13.51 -8.43 -3.51
C HIS A 7 -12.11 -8.79 -4.00
N SER A 8 -11.10 -8.15 -3.45
CA SER A 8 -9.69 -8.43 -3.79
C SER A 8 -8.76 -8.11 -2.64
N LEU A 9 -7.64 -8.82 -2.61
CA LEU A 9 -6.54 -8.63 -1.67
C LEU A 9 -5.24 -8.34 -2.45
N THR A 10 -4.49 -7.34 -2.01
CA THR A 10 -3.21 -7.00 -2.64
C THR A 10 -2.15 -6.75 -1.58
N CYS A 11 -1.07 -7.52 -1.65
CA CYS A 11 0.15 -7.28 -0.89
C CYS A 11 1.11 -6.43 -1.72
N TYR A 12 1.88 -5.57 -1.07
CA TYR A 12 2.94 -4.77 -1.68
C TYR A 12 4.25 -5.04 -0.93
N PRO A 13 4.97 -6.12 -1.21
CA PRO A 13 6.15 -6.50 -0.40
C PRO A 13 7.20 -5.40 -0.33
N VAL A 14 7.44 -4.72 -1.44
CA VAL A 14 8.35 -3.57 -1.52
C VAL A 14 7.57 -2.27 -1.62
N LYS A 15 7.84 -1.34 -0.69
CA LYS A 15 7.22 -0.01 -0.69
C LYS A 15 7.43 0.69 -2.04
N GLY A 16 6.33 1.15 -2.64
CA GLY A 16 6.35 1.86 -3.92
C GLY A 16 6.43 0.97 -5.18
N CYS A 17 6.68 -0.33 -5.06
CA CYS A 17 6.70 -1.27 -6.17
C CYS A 17 5.30 -1.84 -6.49
N ALA A 18 5.18 -2.67 -7.51
CA ALA A 18 3.93 -3.31 -7.91
C ALA A 18 3.29 -4.11 -6.77
N GLY A 19 1.97 -4.27 -6.82
CA GLY A 19 1.24 -5.15 -5.92
C GLY A 19 1.16 -6.57 -6.44
N VAL A 20 1.02 -7.53 -5.53
CA VAL A 20 0.76 -8.94 -5.79
C VAL A 20 -0.67 -9.25 -5.33
N GLN A 21 -1.48 -9.78 -6.24
CA GLN A 21 -2.84 -10.22 -5.92
C GLN A 21 -2.77 -11.51 -5.11
N LEU A 22 -3.59 -11.60 -4.08
CA LEU A 22 -3.68 -12.75 -3.19
C LEU A 22 -5.11 -13.32 -3.22
N THR A 23 -5.24 -14.63 -3.05
CA THR A 23 -6.53 -15.29 -2.77
C THR A 23 -6.86 -15.27 -1.29
N ASP A 24 -5.85 -15.43 -0.46
CA ASP A 24 -5.91 -15.41 0.99
C ASP A 24 -4.56 -15.01 1.59
N THR A 25 -4.53 -14.65 2.86
CA THR A 25 -3.29 -14.30 3.56
C THR A 25 -3.46 -14.26 5.07
N ALA A 26 -2.37 -14.46 5.78
CA ALA A 26 -2.28 -14.12 7.19
C ALA A 26 -2.25 -12.61 7.40
N VAL A 27 -2.88 -12.17 8.49
CA VAL A 27 -2.90 -10.78 8.94
C VAL A 27 -2.21 -10.70 10.29
N SER A 28 -1.09 -10.03 10.33
CA SER A 28 -0.33 -9.74 11.55
C SER A 28 -0.69 -8.36 12.12
N THR A 29 -0.12 -7.99 13.25
CA THR A 29 -0.29 -6.64 13.81
C THR A 29 0.18 -5.53 12.87
N THR A 30 1.10 -5.81 11.93
CA THR A 30 1.66 -4.85 10.96
C THR A 30 0.97 -4.89 9.60
N GLY A 31 -0.12 -5.66 9.42
CA GLY A 31 -0.89 -5.78 8.17
C GLY A 31 -0.83 -7.17 7.55
N LEU A 32 -1.03 -7.25 6.23
CA LEU A 32 -0.94 -8.52 5.49
C LEU A 32 0.49 -9.07 5.57
N ALA A 33 0.62 -10.39 5.51
CA ALA A 33 1.92 -11.06 5.47
C ALA A 33 2.82 -10.42 4.40
N HIS A 34 4.05 -10.12 4.77
CA HIS A 34 5.09 -9.48 3.93
C HIS A 34 4.78 -8.07 3.40
N ASP A 35 3.64 -7.46 3.74
CA ASP A 35 3.27 -6.14 3.22
C ASP A 35 4.23 -5.05 3.68
N ARG A 36 4.87 -4.34 2.71
CA ARG A 36 5.84 -3.26 2.92
C ARG A 36 6.96 -3.63 3.91
N THR A 37 7.38 -4.89 3.93
CA THR A 37 8.53 -5.34 4.71
C THR A 37 9.85 -4.93 4.07
N PHE A 38 9.84 -4.59 2.78
CA PHE A 38 10.99 -4.08 2.05
C PHE A 38 10.76 -2.64 1.57
N MET A 39 11.85 -1.93 1.36
CA MET A 39 11.86 -0.56 0.84
C MET A 39 13.07 -0.34 -0.06
N VAL A 40 12.89 0.37 -1.16
CA VAL A 40 14.00 0.86 -1.98
C VAL A 40 14.44 2.20 -1.44
N VAL A 41 15.73 2.36 -1.22
CA VAL A 41 16.33 3.60 -0.71
C VAL A 41 17.44 4.11 -1.62
N ASP A 42 17.73 5.39 -1.52
CA ASP A 42 18.91 6.02 -2.12
C ASP A 42 20.18 5.43 -1.52
N THR A 43 21.19 5.18 -2.34
CA THR A 43 22.47 4.64 -1.90
C THR A 43 23.25 5.62 -1.03
N ALA A 44 23.11 6.93 -1.29
CA ALA A 44 23.91 7.97 -0.65
C ALA A 44 23.43 8.31 0.76
N ASP A 45 22.11 8.52 0.94
CA ASP A 45 21.55 9.07 2.18
C ASP A 45 20.48 8.19 2.86
N GLY A 46 20.15 7.03 2.28
CA GLY A 46 19.14 6.13 2.81
C GLY A 46 17.70 6.64 2.67
N SER A 47 17.47 7.73 1.96
CA SER A 47 16.13 8.27 1.70
C SER A 47 15.31 7.31 0.85
N PHE A 48 14.03 7.10 1.22
CA PHE A 48 13.17 6.19 0.48
C PHE A 48 12.90 6.66 -0.95
N ARG A 49 12.95 5.73 -1.89
CA ARG A 49 12.51 5.94 -3.27
C ARG A 49 10.98 5.84 -3.37
N SER A 50 10.39 6.63 -4.24
CA SER A 50 8.94 6.76 -4.37
C SER A 50 8.51 6.88 -5.82
N GLN A 51 7.34 6.37 -6.17
CA GLN A 51 6.72 6.61 -7.48
C GLN A 51 6.50 8.11 -7.79
N ARG A 52 6.61 9.00 -6.79
CA ARG A 52 6.52 10.45 -7.02
C ARG A 52 7.69 10.98 -7.84
N THR A 53 8.88 10.41 -7.64
CA THR A 53 10.11 10.81 -8.33
C THR A 53 10.59 9.76 -9.33
N LEU A 54 10.27 8.49 -9.08
CA LEU A 54 10.60 7.34 -9.93
C LEU A 54 9.33 6.54 -10.25
N PRO A 55 8.46 7.02 -11.15
CA PRO A 55 7.20 6.35 -11.47
C PRO A 55 7.39 4.90 -11.95
N GLY A 56 8.52 4.60 -12.59
CA GLY A 56 8.90 3.25 -13.04
C GLY A 56 8.97 2.21 -11.93
N MET A 57 9.04 2.60 -10.64
CA MET A 57 8.90 1.66 -9.52
C MET A 57 7.60 0.85 -9.59
N ALA A 58 6.54 1.40 -10.19
CA ALA A 58 5.28 0.68 -10.39
C ALA A 58 5.43 -0.58 -11.23
N MET A 59 6.49 -0.67 -12.05
CA MET A 59 6.76 -1.81 -12.92
C MET A 59 7.63 -2.90 -12.27
N VAL A 60 8.21 -2.63 -11.09
CA VAL A 60 8.99 -3.61 -10.35
C VAL A 60 8.05 -4.52 -9.58
N ARG A 61 7.95 -5.77 -9.97
CA ARG A 61 7.21 -6.81 -9.24
C ARG A 61 8.14 -7.43 -8.20
N ALA A 62 7.56 -7.75 -7.05
CA ALA A 62 8.29 -8.34 -5.93
C ALA A 62 7.39 -9.41 -5.31
N GLU A 63 7.86 -10.65 -5.27
CA GLU A 63 7.14 -11.78 -4.70
C GLU A 63 8.00 -12.44 -3.63
N VAL A 64 7.45 -12.55 -2.43
CA VAL A 64 8.09 -13.24 -1.31
C VAL A 64 7.57 -14.65 -1.27
N ALA A 65 8.46 -15.64 -1.20
CA ALA A 65 8.06 -17.03 -1.05
C ALA A 65 7.31 -17.26 0.28
N ASP A 66 6.46 -18.28 0.35
CA ASP A 66 5.62 -18.57 1.52
C ASP A 66 6.43 -18.77 2.81
N ASP A 67 7.65 -19.31 2.69
CA ASP A 67 8.57 -19.48 3.83
C ASP A 67 9.27 -18.17 4.26
N GLY A 68 9.06 -17.07 3.50
CA GLY A 68 9.68 -15.78 3.73
C GLY A 68 11.17 -15.70 3.42
N LYS A 69 11.80 -16.79 2.96
CA LYS A 69 13.26 -16.88 2.79
C LYS A 69 13.77 -16.40 1.45
N HIS A 70 12.91 -16.32 0.44
CA HIS A 70 13.28 -15.90 -0.90
C HIS A 70 12.42 -14.73 -1.36
N LEU A 71 13.03 -13.84 -2.10
CA LEU A 71 12.39 -12.70 -2.74
C LEU A 71 12.74 -12.74 -4.24
N ALA A 72 11.72 -12.87 -5.07
CA ALA A 72 11.85 -12.71 -6.51
C ALA A 72 11.51 -11.28 -6.92
N LEU A 73 12.40 -10.64 -7.68
CA LEU A 73 12.21 -9.32 -8.27
C LEU A 73 12.19 -9.47 -9.79
N SER A 74 11.23 -8.82 -10.46
CA SER A 74 11.17 -8.77 -11.91
C SER A 74 10.70 -7.40 -12.41
N ALA A 75 11.12 -7.03 -13.62
CA ALA A 75 10.67 -5.81 -14.29
C ALA A 75 10.78 -5.99 -15.82
N PRO A 76 9.94 -5.31 -16.62
CA PRO A 76 10.01 -5.39 -18.08
C PRO A 76 11.42 -5.05 -18.61
N GLY A 77 11.97 -5.96 -19.41
CA GLY A 77 13.30 -5.79 -20.03
C GLY A 77 14.50 -5.98 -19.12
N ALA A 78 14.31 -6.31 -17.84
CA ALA A 78 15.40 -6.48 -16.87
C ALA A 78 15.63 -7.92 -16.40
N GLY A 79 14.75 -8.84 -16.80
CA GLY A 79 14.77 -10.22 -16.33
C GLY A 79 14.35 -10.34 -14.85
N GLU A 80 14.53 -11.52 -14.33
CA GLU A 80 14.20 -11.87 -12.94
C GLU A 80 15.49 -12.00 -12.10
N LEU A 81 15.39 -11.62 -10.84
CA LEU A 81 16.40 -11.80 -9.82
C LEU A 81 15.76 -12.44 -8.59
N THR A 82 16.23 -13.62 -8.20
CA THR A 82 15.83 -14.26 -6.95
C THR A 82 16.94 -14.12 -5.91
N LEU A 83 16.58 -13.66 -4.73
CA LEU A 83 17.47 -13.42 -3.60
C LEU A 83 17.06 -14.27 -2.41
N GLU A 84 18.04 -14.75 -1.64
CA GLU A 84 17.81 -15.18 -0.28
C GLU A 84 17.59 -13.92 0.59
N VAL A 85 16.51 -13.92 1.39
CA VAL A 85 16.16 -12.77 2.24
C VAL A 85 17.09 -12.69 3.44
N ALA A 86 17.88 -11.62 3.53
CA ALA A 86 18.69 -11.35 4.70
C ALA A 86 17.82 -10.78 5.83
N TYR A 87 17.76 -11.49 6.95
CA TYR A 87 17.11 -11.06 8.19
C TYR A 87 18.08 -10.36 9.14
N GLU A 88 19.37 -10.63 8.98
CA GLU A 88 20.48 -10.03 9.70
C GLU A 88 21.54 -9.57 8.70
N GLY A 89 22.35 -8.59 9.08
CA GLY A 89 23.40 -8.07 8.21
C GLY A 89 23.80 -6.64 8.59
N PRO A 90 24.64 -6.01 7.78
CA PRO A 90 25.05 -4.63 8.03
C PRO A 90 23.85 -3.69 8.15
N PRO A 91 23.74 -2.92 9.24
CA PRO A 91 22.67 -1.97 9.41
C PRO A 91 22.84 -0.81 8.42
N ARG A 92 21.72 -0.38 7.82
CA ARG A 92 21.66 0.81 6.99
C ARG A 92 20.65 1.78 7.57
N GLU A 93 21.09 3.00 7.83
CA GLU A 93 20.20 4.09 8.21
C GLU A 93 19.20 4.35 7.07
N VAL A 94 17.93 4.54 7.44
CA VAL A 94 16.86 4.81 6.49
C VAL A 94 16.06 6.05 6.89
N VAL A 95 15.65 6.81 5.88
CA VAL A 95 14.88 8.05 6.04
C VAL A 95 13.55 7.93 5.32
N LEU A 96 12.46 8.26 6.00
CA LEU A 96 11.11 8.25 5.47
C LEU A 96 10.46 9.64 5.70
N PHE A 97 10.14 10.35 4.61
CA PHE A 97 9.58 11.72 4.66
C PHE A 97 10.44 12.69 5.48
N ASP A 98 11.73 12.75 5.19
CA ASP A 98 12.72 13.61 5.83
C ASP A 98 12.87 13.36 7.34
N ARG A 99 12.43 12.19 7.82
CA ARG A 99 12.57 11.76 9.21
C ARG A 99 13.38 10.47 9.29
N PRO A 100 14.40 10.42 10.15
CA PRO A 100 15.10 9.16 10.42
C PRO A 100 14.10 8.11 10.90
N LEU A 101 14.15 6.92 10.29
CA LEU A 101 13.32 5.78 10.66
C LEU A 101 14.09 4.74 11.48
N GLY A 102 15.39 4.98 11.69
CA GLY A 102 16.32 4.04 12.29
C GLY A 102 16.99 3.15 11.25
N THR A 103 17.44 1.97 11.66
CA THR A 103 18.20 1.06 10.82
C THR A 103 17.34 -0.04 10.21
N ALA A 104 17.70 -0.44 8.99
CA ALA A 104 17.13 -1.57 8.25
C ALA A 104 18.23 -2.55 7.85
N VAL A 105 17.88 -3.75 7.43
CA VAL A 105 18.81 -4.77 6.93
C VAL A 105 18.97 -4.61 5.42
N ASP A 106 20.19 -4.37 4.97
CA ASP A 106 20.54 -4.30 3.56
C ASP A 106 20.44 -5.68 2.89
N GLN A 107 19.84 -5.77 1.71
CA GLN A 107 19.64 -7.02 0.97
C GLN A 107 20.76 -7.32 -0.03
N GLY A 108 21.89 -6.63 0.06
CA GLY A 108 23.12 -6.95 -0.65
C GLY A 108 23.29 -6.26 -2.00
N GLU A 109 24.47 -6.48 -2.57
CA GLU A 109 24.93 -5.79 -3.77
C GLU A 109 24.22 -6.25 -5.05
N GLU A 110 23.74 -7.46 -5.09
CA GLU A 110 23.04 -8.00 -6.26
C GLU A 110 21.70 -7.29 -6.46
N ALA A 111 20.91 -7.16 -5.37
CA ALA A 111 19.68 -6.39 -5.36
C ALA A 111 19.93 -4.91 -5.72
N ALA A 112 21.00 -4.33 -5.16
CA ALA A 112 21.36 -2.94 -5.41
C ALA A 112 21.70 -2.69 -6.89
N ARG A 113 22.50 -3.53 -7.51
CA ARG A 113 22.87 -3.43 -8.94
C ARG A 113 21.65 -3.59 -9.84
N TRP A 114 20.82 -4.60 -9.56
CA TRP A 114 19.62 -4.86 -10.34
C TRP A 114 18.64 -3.67 -10.27
N LEU A 115 18.31 -3.21 -9.06
CA LEU A 115 17.39 -2.08 -8.86
C LEU A 115 17.95 -0.77 -9.46
N SER A 116 19.25 -0.50 -9.30
CA SER A 116 19.86 0.71 -9.87
C SER A 116 19.77 0.72 -11.39
N LYS A 117 19.97 -0.44 -12.02
CA LYS A 117 19.81 -0.60 -13.48
C LYS A 117 18.35 -0.38 -13.91
N VAL A 118 17.41 -1.01 -13.23
CA VAL A 118 15.97 -0.93 -13.55
C VAL A 118 15.42 0.47 -13.37
N LEU A 119 15.79 1.12 -12.28
CA LEU A 119 15.26 2.44 -11.91
C LEU A 119 16.06 3.61 -12.52
N GLY A 120 17.22 3.34 -13.11
CA GLY A 120 18.12 4.38 -13.63
C GLY A 120 18.66 5.32 -12.55
N ALA A 121 18.71 4.88 -11.30
CA ALA A 121 19.14 5.68 -10.15
C ALA A 121 19.83 4.80 -9.10
N PRO A 122 20.92 5.26 -8.46
CA PRO A 122 21.61 4.49 -7.42
C PRO A 122 20.64 4.09 -6.30
N SER A 123 20.40 2.80 -6.15
CA SER A 123 19.33 2.29 -5.28
C SER A 123 19.80 1.06 -4.50
N ARG A 124 19.28 0.89 -3.28
CA ARG A 124 19.48 -0.30 -2.48
C ARG A 124 18.13 -0.83 -2.00
N LEU A 125 18.05 -2.13 -1.81
CA LEU A 125 16.90 -2.78 -1.17
C LEU A 125 17.21 -2.98 0.31
N VAL A 126 16.29 -2.57 1.16
CA VAL A 126 16.38 -2.78 2.60
C VAL A 126 15.13 -3.47 3.12
N ARG A 127 15.26 -4.22 4.22
CA ARG A 127 14.20 -4.92 4.92
C ARG A 127 14.07 -4.42 6.35
N VAL A 128 12.84 -4.42 6.88
CA VAL A 128 12.63 -4.22 8.32
C VAL A 128 13.43 -5.27 9.10
N ARG A 129 14.16 -4.82 10.12
CA ARG A 129 14.92 -5.75 10.97
C ARG A 129 13.99 -6.52 11.91
N PRO A 130 14.41 -7.68 12.42
CA PRO A 130 13.72 -8.33 13.53
C PRO A 130 13.51 -7.36 14.69
N GLY A 131 12.33 -7.39 15.31
CA GLY A 131 11.99 -6.46 16.40
C GLY A 131 11.73 -5.01 15.96
N PHE A 132 11.60 -4.72 14.66
CA PHE A 132 11.18 -3.40 14.20
C PHE A 132 9.81 -3.08 14.76
N ASP A 133 9.75 -1.97 15.51
CA ASP A 133 8.54 -1.54 16.20
C ASP A 133 8.28 -0.07 15.91
N ARG A 134 7.25 0.19 15.10
CA ARG A 134 6.82 1.54 14.73
C ARG A 134 5.32 1.65 14.86
N ASP A 135 4.88 2.67 15.60
CA ASP A 135 3.47 3.00 15.71
C ASP A 135 2.98 3.81 14.51
N GLY A 136 1.74 3.52 14.11
CA GLY A 136 0.95 4.42 13.28
C GLY A 136 0.36 5.57 14.11
N TRP A 137 -0.68 6.20 13.57
CA TRP A 137 -1.41 7.27 14.24
C TRP A 137 -2.91 7.19 13.90
N GLY A 138 -3.73 8.03 14.54
CA GLY A 138 -5.17 8.11 14.30
C GLY A 138 -6.01 7.46 15.39
N GLU A 139 -7.26 7.15 15.08
CA GLU A 139 -8.22 6.59 16.06
C GLU A 139 -7.72 5.23 16.60
N HIS A 140 -7.23 4.36 15.71
CA HIS A 140 -6.51 3.14 16.05
C HIS A 140 -5.12 3.22 15.42
N PRO A 141 -4.04 3.54 16.17
CA PRO A 141 -2.71 3.71 15.59
C PRO A 141 -2.16 2.44 14.95
N GLY A 142 -2.17 1.33 15.69
CA GLY A 142 -1.62 0.04 15.26
C GLY A 142 -0.12 0.07 14.99
N LYS A 143 0.44 -1.09 14.61
CA LYS A 143 1.85 -1.26 14.24
C LYS A 143 2.00 -1.23 12.71
N VAL A 144 3.16 -0.80 12.22
CA VAL A 144 3.36 -0.61 10.78
C VAL A 144 4.81 -0.87 10.37
N ASN A 145 4.98 -1.56 9.24
CA ASN A 145 6.28 -1.75 8.58
C ASN A 145 6.73 -0.46 7.85
N PHE A 146 7.28 -0.55 6.63
CA PHE A 146 7.65 0.61 5.81
C PHE A 146 6.48 1.32 5.13
N ALA A 147 5.22 0.94 5.40
CA ALA A 147 4.08 1.73 4.94
C ALA A 147 4.16 3.17 5.47
N ASP A 148 3.43 4.11 4.86
CA ASP A 148 3.57 5.54 5.21
C ASP A 148 3.26 5.78 6.70
N ALA A 149 2.13 5.28 7.20
CA ALA A 149 1.75 5.47 8.60
C ALA A 149 0.74 4.44 9.14
N HIS A 150 0.23 3.53 8.31
CA HIS A 150 -0.84 2.60 8.72
C HIS A 150 -0.63 1.24 8.07
N ALA A 151 -1.03 0.19 8.78
CA ALA A 151 -0.87 -1.20 8.37
C ALA A 151 -1.60 -1.51 7.06
N LEU A 152 -2.84 -1.03 6.92
CA LEU A 152 -3.72 -1.40 5.82
C LEU A 152 -4.39 -0.17 5.18
N SER A 153 -4.78 -0.33 3.93
CA SER A 153 -5.68 0.58 3.22
C SER A 153 -6.85 -0.23 2.68
N VAL A 154 -8.07 0.22 2.99
CA VAL A 154 -9.32 -0.43 2.58
C VAL A 154 -10.13 0.54 1.72
N ALA A 155 -10.53 0.09 0.54
CA ALA A 155 -11.36 0.85 -0.39
C ALA A 155 -12.61 0.03 -0.78
N SER A 156 -13.62 0.65 -1.38
CA SER A 156 -14.78 -0.05 -1.90
C SER A 156 -14.96 0.16 -3.41
N LEU A 157 -15.60 -0.82 -4.05
CA LEU A 157 -15.97 -0.69 -5.46
C LEU A 157 -16.96 0.47 -5.66
N ALA A 158 -17.93 0.65 -4.75
CA ALA A 158 -18.90 1.75 -4.83
C ALA A 158 -18.21 3.13 -4.83
N SER A 159 -17.12 3.29 -4.06
CA SER A 159 -16.32 4.52 -4.05
C SER A 159 -15.58 4.75 -5.37
N LEU A 160 -15.05 3.69 -5.96
CA LEU A 160 -14.39 3.78 -7.26
C LEU A 160 -15.40 4.08 -8.38
N ASP A 161 -16.57 3.46 -8.34
CA ASP A 161 -17.63 3.66 -9.34
C ASP A 161 -18.14 5.10 -9.32
N ASP A 162 -18.40 5.68 -8.13
CA ASP A 162 -18.78 7.11 -8.00
C ASP A 162 -17.68 8.03 -8.54
N LEU A 163 -16.42 7.78 -8.16
CA LEU A 163 -15.30 8.57 -8.67
C LEU A 163 -15.20 8.49 -10.19
N ASN A 164 -15.27 7.29 -10.77
CA ASN A 164 -15.16 7.07 -12.20
C ASN A 164 -16.33 7.67 -12.97
N ARG A 165 -17.55 7.63 -12.42
CA ARG A 165 -18.69 8.36 -12.97
C ARG A 165 -18.42 9.86 -13.04
N ARG A 166 -17.91 10.47 -11.96
CA ARG A 166 -17.55 11.90 -11.90
C ARG A 166 -16.41 12.27 -12.85
N ILE A 167 -15.44 11.37 -13.05
CA ILE A 167 -14.36 11.55 -14.03
C ILE A 167 -14.94 11.56 -15.44
N ALA A 168 -15.82 10.61 -15.77
CA ALA A 168 -16.47 10.50 -17.07
C ALA A 168 -17.38 11.71 -17.39
N GLU A 169 -18.14 12.19 -16.41
CA GLU A 169 -18.98 13.42 -16.53
C GLU A 169 -18.16 14.66 -16.88
N ARG A 170 -16.87 14.66 -16.58
CA ARG A 170 -15.92 15.73 -16.91
C ARG A 170 -15.14 15.46 -18.22
N GLY A 171 -15.51 14.41 -18.94
CA GLY A 171 -14.82 13.98 -20.16
C GLY A 171 -13.45 13.32 -19.92
N GLY A 172 -13.16 12.88 -18.69
CA GLY A 172 -11.94 12.14 -18.36
C GLY A 172 -12.11 10.65 -18.57
N THR A 173 -10.97 9.92 -18.55
CA THR A 173 -10.94 8.45 -18.62
C THR A 173 -11.00 7.86 -17.22
N PRO A 174 -11.91 6.91 -16.94
CA PRO A 174 -11.96 6.16 -15.70
C PRO A 174 -10.61 5.57 -15.32
N VAL A 175 -10.35 5.51 -14.02
CA VAL A 175 -9.09 4.97 -13.48
C VAL A 175 -9.34 3.64 -12.77
N PRO A 176 -8.38 2.69 -12.80
CA PRO A 176 -8.48 1.44 -12.06
C PRO A 176 -8.20 1.65 -10.56
N MET A 177 -8.63 0.69 -9.73
CA MET A 177 -8.48 0.69 -8.28
C MET A 177 -7.01 0.71 -7.84
N ASP A 178 -6.11 0.10 -8.61
CA ASP A 178 -4.69 -0.03 -8.30
C ASP A 178 -3.95 1.33 -8.20
N ARG A 179 -4.52 2.41 -8.79
CA ARG A 179 -4.02 3.78 -8.62
C ARG A 179 -3.95 4.18 -7.14
N PHE A 180 -4.85 3.65 -6.32
CA PHE A 180 -4.95 3.93 -4.89
C PHE A 180 -4.17 2.93 -4.03
N ARG A 181 -3.73 1.82 -4.62
CA ARG A 181 -2.91 0.80 -3.97
C ARG A 181 -3.51 0.29 -2.64
N PRO A 182 -4.81 -0.08 -2.60
CA PRO A 182 -5.42 -0.64 -1.41
C PRO A 182 -4.91 -2.05 -1.15
N ASN A 183 -4.92 -2.47 0.14
CA ASN A 183 -4.69 -3.86 0.51
C ASN A 183 -5.95 -4.69 0.36
N ILE A 184 -7.10 -4.10 0.70
CA ILE A 184 -8.41 -4.74 0.71
C ILE A 184 -9.36 -3.89 -0.11
N VAL A 185 -10.04 -4.50 -1.06
CA VAL A 185 -11.17 -3.89 -1.78
C VAL A 185 -12.44 -4.61 -1.35
N VAL A 186 -13.46 -3.85 -0.94
CA VAL A 186 -14.75 -4.37 -0.50
C VAL A 186 -15.79 -4.17 -1.60
N ALA A 187 -16.57 -5.23 -1.87
CA ALA A 187 -17.79 -5.18 -2.68
C ALA A 187 -19.03 -5.29 -1.82
N GLY A 188 -20.20 -4.91 -2.37
CA GLY A 188 -21.51 -5.09 -1.73
C GLY A 188 -21.97 -3.93 -0.85
N TRP A 189 -21.16 -2.93 -0.55
CA TRP A 189 -21.66 -1.66 -0.05
C TRP A 189 -22.36 -0.88 -1.15
N SER A 190 -23.57 -0.38 -0.89
CA SER A 190 -24.36 0.36 -1.87
C SER A 190 -23.95 1.83 -1.98
N GLU A 191 -23.47 2.41 -0.88
CA GLU A 191 -23.13 3.84 -0.83
C GLU A 191 -21.64 4.05 -1.03
N PRO A 192 -21.22 5.01 -1.86
CA PRO A 192 -19.82 5.39 -1.96
C PRO A 192 -19.29 5.93 -0.64
N HIS A 193 -18.01 5.71 -0.40
CA HIS A 193 -17.31 6.15 0.81
C HIS A 193 -17.86 5.57 2.12
N THR A 194 -18.58 4.44 2.06
CA THR A 194 -19.02 3.71 3.25
C THR A 194 -17.85 3.36 4.18
N GLU A 195 -16.69 3.06 3.62
CA GLU A 195 -15.46 2.78 4.36
C GLU A 195 -15.06 3.92 5.33
N ASP A 196 -15.39 5.16 5.04
CA ASP A 196 -15.09 6.31 5.91
C ASP A 196 -15.87 6.29 7.22
N ARG A 197 -17.02 5.59 7.23
CA ARG A 197 -17.93 5.50 8.38
C ARG A 197 -17.72 4.26 9.21
N VAL A 198 -17.02 3.26 8.68
CA VAL A 198 -16.64 2.05 9.45
C VAL A 198 -15.66 2.44 10.55
N ARG A 199 -15.88 1.99 11.77
CA ARG A 199 -14.96 2.14 12.90
C ARG A 199 -14.30 0.83 13.27
N ILE A 200 -15.07 -0.25 13.32
CA ILE A 200 -14.55 -1.60 13.57
C ILE A 200 -15.22 -2.55 12.59
N MET A 201 -14.46 -3.43 11.97
CA MET A 201 -15.00 -4.50 11.13
C MET A 201 -14.24 -5.80 11.35
N ASP A 202 -15.00 -6.91 11.23
CA ASP A 202 -14.44 -8.27 11.18
C ASP A 202 -14.49 -8.77 9.74
N THR A 203 -13.43 -9.48 9.32
CA THR A 203 -13.37 -10.18 8.04
C THR A 203 -12.43 -11.37 8.15
N GLY A 204 -12.87 -12.54 7.67
CA GLY A 204 -12.22 -13.81 8.02
C GLY A 204 -12.15 -13.98 9.54
N SER A 205 -10.97 -14.25 10.07
CA SER A 205 -10.73 -14.27 11.53
C SER A 205 -10.09 -13.00 12.08
N ALA A 206 -9.76 -12.02 11.21
CA ALA A 206 -9.14 -10.76 11.60
C ALA A 206 -10.16 -9.70 12.04
N ARG A 207 -9.72 -8.77 12.90
CA ARG A 207 -10.48 -7.55 13.24
C ARG A 207 -9.66 -6.32 12.90
N LEU A 208 -10.28 -5.40 12.19
CA LEU A 208 -9.67 -4.15 11.73
C LEU A 208 -10.37 -2.96 12.37
N GLY A 209 -9.58 -1.95 12.76
CA GLY A 209 -10.07 -0.68 13.28
C GLY A 209 -9.72 0.47 12.35
N TYR A 210 -10.63 1.41 12.18
CA TYR A 210 -10.38 2.65 11.44
C TYR A 210 -9.27 3.46 12.09
N SER A 211 -8.30 3.90 11.32
CA SER A 211 -7.25 4.81 11.81
C SER A 211 -7.48 6.24 11.34
N ALA A 212 -7.67 6.44 10.04
CA ALA A 212 -7.83 7.75 9.43
C ALA A 212 -8.38 7.62 7.98
N ARG A 213 -8.84 8.71 7.41
CA ARG A 213 -9.05 8.81 5.97
C ARG A 213 -7.73 8.70 5.22
N ALA A 214 -7.71 8.00 4.10
CA ALA A 214 -6.51 7.86 3.30
C ALA A 214 -6.29 9.09 2.42
N THR A 215 -5.58 10.09 2.95
CA THR A 215 -5.17 11.25 2.15
C THR A 215 -4.20 10.82 1.05
N ARG A 216 -4.33 11.48 -0.11
CA ARG A 216 -3.60 11.10 -1.32
C ARG A 216 -2.56 12.14 -1.69
N CYS A 217 -1.40 11.64 -2.11
CA CYS A 217 -0.33 12.41 -2.75
C CYS A 217 -0.43 12.29 -4.28
N SER A 218 0.66 12.52 -5.01
CA SER A 218 0.70 12.37 -6.47
C SER A 218 0.84 10.92 -6.97
N VAL A 219 1.05 9.92 -6.11
CA VAL A 219 1.16 8.50 -6.53
C VAL A 219 -0.05 8.03 -7.34
N PRO A 220 -1.33 8.37 -7.03
CA PRO A 220 -2.46 7.99 -7.87
C PRO A 220 -2.42 8.54 -9.31
N LEU A 221 -1.56 9.50 -9.61
CA LEU A 221 -1.34 9.99 -10.98
C LEU A 221 -0.46 9.03 -11.82
N VAL A 222 0.23 8.08 -11.17
CA VAL A 222 1.05 7.08 -11.85
C VAL A 222 0.18 5.92 -12.31
N ASP A 223 0.22 5.64 -13.59
CA ASP A 223 -0.39 4.44 -14.17
C ASP A 223 0.43 3.22 -13.78
N GLN A 224 -0.20 2.30 -13.02
CA GLN A 224 0.48 1.15 -12.44
C GLN A 224 0.85 0.09 -13.49
N ALA A 225 0.20 0.09 -14.65
CA ALA A 225 0.50 -0.84 -15.75
C ALA A 225 1.65 -0.36 -16.64
N THR A 226 1.90 0.95 -16.71
CA THR A 226 2.92 1.53 -17.58
C THR A 226 4.09 2.18 -16.83
N GLY A 227 3.95 2.43 -15.52
CA GLY A 227 4.95 3.14 -14.73
C GLY A 227 5.15 4.59 -15.16
N ARG A 228 4.13 5.23 -15.74
CA ARG A 228 4.19 6.62 -16.23
C ARG A 228 3.15 7.49 -15.55
N THR A 229 3.44 8.77 -15.40
CA THR A 229 2.42 9.73 -14.97
C THR A 229 1.37 9.87 -16.06
N ALA A 230 0.09 9.69 -15.71
CA ALA A 230 -1.05 9.64 -16.63
C ALA A 230 -2.10 10.71 -16.29
N GLY A 231 -1.74 11.96 -16.56
CA GLY A 231 -2.65 13.11 -16.43
C GLY A 231 -3.03 13.47 -14.99
N PRO A 232 -3.99 14.40 -14.79
CA PRO A 232 -4.35 14.93 -13.49
C PRO A 232 -5.36 14.08 -12.71
N GLU A 233 -5.97 13.06 -13.34
CA GLU A 233 -6.93 12.16 -12.69
C GLU A 233 -6.19 11.05 -11.91
N PRO A 234 -6.74 10.59 -10.80
CA PRO A 234 -8.03 10.90 -10.17
C PRO A 234 -8.00 12.13 -9.23
N VAL A 235 -6.83 12.73 -9.00
CA VAL A 235 -6.64 13.76 -7.96
C VAL A 235 -7.45 15.02 -8.27
N ARG A 236 -7.54 15.43 -9.53
CA ARG A 236 -8.32 16.59 -9.98
C ARG A 236 -9.81 16.42 -9.63
N THR A 237 -10.40 15.28 -9.93
CA THR A 237 -11.81 15.04 -9.65
C THR A 237 -12.06 14.93 -8.14
N LEU A 238 -11.23 14.21 -7.39
CA LEU A 238 -11.30 14.12 -5.94
C LEU A 238 -11.22 15.51 -5.27
N ALA A 239 -10.40 16.40 -5.80
CA ALA A 239 -10.28 17.76 -5.26
C ALA A 239 -11.59 18.58 -5.32
N GLY A 240 -12.55 18.17 -6.14
CA GLY A 240 -13.86 18.80 -6.23
C GLY A 240 -14.84 18.44 -5.11
N TYR A 241 -14.63 17.30 -4.41
CA TYR A 241 -15.60 16.82 -3.42
C TYR A 241 -15.03 16.03 -2.24
N ARG A 242 -13.70 15.76 -2.22
CA ARG A 242 -13.03 14.93 -1.21
C ARG A 242 -11.84 15.65 -0.56
N ARG A 243 -11.93 16.96 -0.38
CA ARG A 243 -10.95 17.71 0.42
C ARG A 243 -11.23 17.55 1.89
N GLU A 244 -10.19 17.30 2.66
CA GLU A 244 -10.25 17.07 4.09
C GLU A 244 -9.61 18.25 4.84
N PRO A 245 -10.39 19.20 5.37
CA PRO A 245 -9.86 20.36 6.09
C PRO A 245 -8.96 19.95 7.27
N GLU A 246 -9.34 18.91 8.00
CA GLU A 246 -8.60 18.33 9.14
C GLU A 246 -7.23 17.77 8.77
N TYR A 247 -7.00 17.48 7.48
CA TYR A 247 -5.71 17.00 6.95
C TYR A 247 -5.05 18.03 6.01
N GLY A 248 -5.25 19.33 6.28
CA GLY A 248 -4.65 20.41 5.49
C GLY A 248 -5.19 20.50 4.07
N ASN A 249 -6.49 20.28 3.87
CA ASN A 249 -7.18 20.29 2.57
C ASN A 249 -6.64 19.27 1.55
N ARG A 250 -5.96 18.23 1.99
CA ARG A 250 -5.56 17.12 1.11
C ARG A 250 -6.79 16.35 0.65
N VAL A 251 -6.72 15.82 -0.56
CA VAL A 251 -7.78 14.95 -1.07
C VAL A 251 -7.70 13.57 -0.44
N SER A 252 -8.83 12.91 -0.23
CA SER A 252 -8.89 11.55 0.33
C SER A 252 -9.61 10.57 -0.60
N PHE A 253 -9.21 9.30 -0.49
CA PHE A 253 -9.91 8.15 -1.09
C PHE A 253 -9.52 6.89 -0.32
N ALA A 254 -10.49 6.08 0.09
CA ALA A 254 -10.30 4.93 0.97
C ALA A 254 -10.06 5.30 2.45
N MET A 255 -10.11 4.32 3.33
CA MET A 255 -9.72 4.44 4.73
C MET A 255 -8.35 3.80 4.99
N LYS A 256 -7.69 4.24 6.03
CA LYS A 256 -6.55 3.59 6.67
C LYS A 256 -7.04 2.79 7.86
N ALA A 257 -6.47 1.61 8.05
CA ALA A 257 -6.87 0.72 9.13
C ALA A 257 -5.67 0.13 9.88
N ALA A 258 -5.87 -0.10 11.16
CA ALA A 258 -5.00 -0.88 12.03
C ALA A 258 -5.55 -2.29 12.20
N VAL A 259 -4.69 -3.23 12.55
CA VAL A 259 -5.09 -4.59 12.94
C VAL A 259 -5.31 -4.64 14.43
N LEU A 260 -6.57 -4.84 14.86
CA LEU A 260 -6.95 -4.95 16.27
C LEU A 260 -6.85 -6.40 16.77
N ARG A 261 -7.10 -7.36 15.89
CA ARG A 261 -6.91 -8.78 16.14
C ARG A 261 -6.33 -9.42 14.89
N PRO A 262 -5.12 -10.00 14.98
CA PRO A 262 -4.54 -10.81 13.92
C PRO A 262 -5.42 -12.02 13.55
N GLY A 263 -5.22 -12.57 12.36
CA GLY A 263 -5.98 -13.70 11.86
C GLY A 263 -5.65 -14.03 10.42
N THR A 264 -6.62 -14.51 9.67
CA THR A 264 -6.53 -14.77 8.23
C THR A 264 -7.68 -14.09 7.51
N ILE A 265 -7.48 -13.73 6.26
CA ILE A 265 -8.48 -13.11 5.39
C ILE A 265 -8.37 -13.72 3.98
N ALA A 266 -9.51 -13.96 3.34
CA ALA A 266 -9.59 -14.50 1.98
C ALA A 266 -10.53 -13.66 1.11
N VAL A 267 -10.33 -13.71 -0.19
CA VAL A 267 -11.29 -13.18 -1.17
C VAL A 267 -12.61 -13.94 -1.01
N GLY A 268 -13.72 -13.19 -0.97
CA GLY A 268 -15.05 -13.72 -0.70
C GLY A 268 -15.46 -13.69 0.78
N ASP A 269 -14.55 -13.49 1.73
CA ASP A 269 -14.89 -13.36 3.13
C ASP A 269 -15.90 -12.24 3.36
N ARG A 270 -16.87 -12.48 4.24
CA ARG A 270 -17.82 -11.44 4.66
C ARG A 270 -17.10 -10.33 5.40
N VAL A 271 -17.55 -9.11 5.15
CA VAL A 271 -17.15 -7.92 5.91
C VAL A 271 -18.29 -7.55 6.85
N GLU A 272 -18.10 -7.78 8.14
CA GLU A 272 -19.09 -7.49 9.17
C GLU A 272 -18.68 -6.23 9.93
N VAL A 273 -19.43 -5.16 9.76
CA VAL A 273 -19.17 -3.91 10.50
C VAL A 273 -19.71 -4.06 11.91
N ARG A 274 -18.83 -3.92 12.90
CA ARG A 274 -19.14 -4.03 14.35
C ARG A 274 -19.41 -2.67 14.98
N ALA A 275 -18.81 -1.61 14.42
CA ALA A 275 -19.05 -0.25 14.86
C ALA A 275 -19.02 0.72 13.69
N TRP A 276 -19.94 1.66 13.69
CA TRP A 276 -20.05 2.76 12.75
C TRP A 276 -19.62 4.07 13.40
N ALA A 277 -19.20 5.04 12.60
CA ALA A 277 -19.10 6.44 13.06
C ALA A 277 -20.48 6.93 13.56
N PRO A 278 -20.50 7.78 14.58
CA PRO A 278 -21.74 8.40 15.08
C PRO A 278 -22.44 9.25 14.03
#